data_ce6742251add95e094f6580e0903cd4c
#
_entry.id   ce6742251add95e094f6580e0903cd4c
#
_cell.length_a   1.000
_cell.length_b   1.000
_cell.length_c   1.000
_cell.angle_alpha   90.00
_cell.angle_beta   90.00
_cell.angle_gamma   90.00
#
_symmetry.space_group_name_H-M   'P 1'
#
loop_
_entity.id
_entity.type
_entity.pdbx_description
1 polymer ?
#
loop_
_entity_poly.entity_id
_entity_poly.type
_entity_poly.pdbx_seq_one_letter_code
_entity_poly.pdbx_strand_id
1 'polypeptide(L)'
;METTRGSGFDVVGVGFGPSNLGLAVAIEEHNMAVGPAGRSPLTSMFFERRPTFGWHSGMLLPNATVQVSFLKDLATMRNPASTFSFVAYLHDQGRLADFINHKTLFPLRFEFNDYFAWAADRLAHLVTYASEVSEVRPVIEDGVITAFDVTVGRPTKQVDVRRARNVVIAAGLAPHLPDGVTRSDRVWHSSELLPRVEELAGERPPRRFVVVGAGQSAAETTEFLCQRFPDAEVCAVFSRFGYSPSDDSSFTNGIFDPSSVDTFYSAPEDVKQMLSGYHRNTNYSVVDSELIDALYRRTYMEKVTGRQLLRIMNASRVVDLAETSDGVLAFVEFLPDGEITRLDADVIVYATGYRPSDPTRVLGRTARLCRRDGAGRLSIGRDHRLDLTIPGRAGLFVTGASEHAHGLSATLLSNVAVRAGELVESMVAETIDLTAESPSEGQRPVTPTRHLKAQPSAREAS
;
A
#
# COMPACT_ATOMS: atom_id res chain seq x y z
N MET A 1 18.73 31.59 7.16
CA MET A 1 18.36 30.45 6.30
C MET A 1 17.62 31.02 5.10
N GLU A 2 18.28 31.14 3.96
CA GLU A 2 17.62 31.57 2.74
C GLU A 2 16.70 30.48 2.22
N THR A 3 15.41 30.71 2.28
CA THR A 3 14.38 29.87 1.69
C THR A 3 14.28 30.24 0.20
N THR A 4 14.81 29.43 -0.68
CA THR A 4 14.64 29.59 -2.13
C THR A 4 13.20 29.15 -2.47
N ARG A 5 12.32 30.12 -2.76
CA ARG A 5 10.99 29.83 -3.33
C ARG A 5 11.18 29.50 -4.82
N GLY A 6 11.06 28.21 -5.16
CA GLY A 6 11.02 27.75 -6.53
C GLY A 6 9.68 28.03 -7.22
N SER A 7 9.64 27.91 -8.56
CA SER A 7 8.40 27.92 -9.36
C SER A 7 7.40 26.88 -8.81
N GLY A 8 6.10 27.24 -8.80
CA GLY A 8 5.05 26.34 -8.31
C GLY A 8 4.85 25.13 -9.22
N PHE A 9 4.47 24.00 -8.62
CA PHE A 9 4.07 22.77 -9.31
C PHE A 9 2.53 22.64 -9.31
N ASP A 10 1.98 22.02 -10.33
CA ASP A 10 0.56 21.62 -10.30
C ASP A 10 0.33 20.49 -9.29
N VAL A 11 1.28 19.57 -9.17
CA VAL A 11 1.19 18.42 -8.28
C VAL A 11 2.51 18.19 -7.53
N VAL A 12 2.43 18.08 -6.20
CA VAL A 12 3.53 17.54 -5.38
C VAL A 12 3.06 16.26 -4.70
N GLY A 13 3.80 15.16 -4.89
CA GLY A 13 3.58 13.88 -4.22
C GLY A 13 4.47 13.72 -2.98
N VAL A 14 3.87 13.27 -1.87
CA VAL A 14 4.57 12.89 -0.63
C VAL A 14 4.69 11.37 -0.57
N GLY A 15 5.93 10.88 -0.63
CA GLY A 15 6.25 9.47 -0.85
C GLY A 15 6.25 9.09 -2.33
N PHE A 16 7.08 8.08 -2.71
CA PHE A 16 7.15 7.56 -4.08
C PHE A 16 7.10 6.03 -4.10
N GLY A 17 6.15 5.46 -3.34
CA GLY A 17 5.76 4.06 -3.45
C GLY A 17 4.77 3.82 -4.59
N PRO A 18 4.21 2.59 -4.73
CA PRO A 18 3.34 2.21 -5.85
C PRO A 18 2.17 3.17 -6.12
N SER A 19 1.57 3.79 -5.09
CA SER A 19 0.46 4.75 -5.27
C SER A 19 0.89 6.00 -6.03
N ASN A 20 1.97 6.67 -5.60
CA ASN A 20 2.45 7.87 -6.29
C ASN A 20 3.25 7.54 -7.55
N LEU A 21 3.84 6.34 -7.67
CA LEU A 21 4.41 5.86 -8.92
C LEU A 21 3.31 5.67 -9.97
N GLY A 22 2.17 5.06 -9.62
CA GLY A 22 1.01 4.96 -10.51
C GLY A 22 0.45 6.34 -10.91
N LEU A 23 0.43 7.30 -9.97
CA LEU A 23 0.05 8.69 -10.27
C LEU A 23 1.05 9.35 -11.23
N ALA A 24 2.35 9.16 -11.04
CA ALA A 24 3.37 9.70 -11.94
C ALA A 24 3.22 9.14 -13.36
N VAL A 25 2.96 7.82 -13.50
CA VAL A 25 2.62 7.19 -14.79
C VAL A 25 1.38 7.84 -15.41
N ALA A 26 0.32 8.04 -14.63
CA ALA A 26 -0.92 8.64 -15.15
C ALA A 26 -0.74 10.09 -15.59
N ILE A 27 0.06 10.90 -14.86
CA ILE A 27 0.41 12.26 -15.23
C ILE A 27 1.24 12.27 -16.51
N GLU A 28 2.24 11.41 -16.64
CA GLU A 28 3.10 11.32 -17.82
C GLU A 28 2.27 10.98 -19.07
N GLU A 29 1.39 10.00 -19.00
CA GLU A 29 0.51 9.63 -20.10
C GLU A 29 -0.51 10.74 -20.42
N HIS A 30 -1.04 11.42 -19.40
CA HIS A 30 -1.89 12.59 -19.59
C HIS A 30 -1.12 13.69 -20.37
N ASN A 31 0.10 13.99 -19.94
CA ASN A 31 0.93 15.01 -20.56
C ASN A 31 1.26 14.69 -22.03
N MET A 32 1.54 13.42 -22.33
CA MET A 32 1.73 12.94 -23.71
C MET A 32 0.46 13.14 -24.57
N ALA A 33 -0.71 12.92 -23.99
CA ALA A 33 -1.98 13.04 -24.70
C ALA A 33 -2.42 14.51 -24.94
N VAL A 34 -2.14 15.41 -24.00
CA VAL A 34 -2.61 16.81 -24.07
C VAL A 34 -1.66 17.73 -24.85
N GLY A 35 -0.37 17.40 -24.93
CA GLY A 35 0.62 18.19 -25.67
C GLY A 35 0.22 18.43 -27.13
N PRO A 36 -0.19 17.42 -27.91
CA PRO A 36 -0.68 17.59 -29.28
C PRO A 36 -1.99 18.39 -29.38
N ALA A 37 -2.80 18.42 -28.31
CA ALA A 37 -4.06 19.18 -28.27
C ALA A 37 -3.90 20.66 -27.88
N GLY A 38 -2.66 21.13 -27.67
CA GLY A 38 -2.36 22.53 -27.30
C GLY A 38 -2.77 22.92 -25.88
N ARG A 39 -3.01 21.93 -24.99
CA ARG A 39 -3.23 22.14 -23.56
C ARG A 39 -1.91 22.10 -22.81
N SER A 40 -1.81 22.85 -21.71
CA SER A 40 -0.61 22.84 -20.87
C SER A 40 -0.48 21.50 -20.11
N PRO A 41 0.70 20.86 -20.16
CA PRO A 41 0.97 19.67 -19.37
C PRO A 41 0.98 20.00 -17.87
N LEU A 42 0.64 19.02 -17.03
CA LEU A 42 0.76 19.13 -15.58
C LEU A 42 2.23 19.04 -15.16
N THR A 43 2.68 20.02 -14.39
CA THR A 43 4.01 19.98 -13.74
C THR A 43 3.93 19.21 -12.43
N SER A 44 4.78 18.23 -12.25
CA SER A 44 4.77 17.39 -11.03
C SER A 44 6.15 17.14 -10.45
N MET A 45 6.20 16.93 -9.13
CA MET A 45 7.40 16.54 -8.42
C MET A 45 7.03 15.64 -7.23
N PHE A 46 7.81 14.58 -7.01
CA PHE A 46 7.60 13.64 -5.92
C PHE A 46 8.82 13.64 -4.98
N PHE A 47 8.56 13.52 -3.68
CA PHE A 47 9.62 13.46 -2.66
C PHE A 47 9.54 12.13 -1.89
N GLU A 48 10.63 11.38 -1.91
CA GLU A 48 10.75 10.10 -1.20
C GLU A 48 11.89 10.18 -0.17
N ARG A 49 11.59 9.79 1.09
CA ARG A 49 12.57 9.79 2.18
C ARG A 49 13.66 8.74 2.04
N ARG A 50 13.37 7.62 1.37
CA ARG A 50 14.35 6.56 1.11
C ARG A 50 15.36 7.04 0.06
N PRO A 51 16.59 6.49 0.07
CA PRO A 51 17.62 6.87 -0.90
C PRO A 51 17.34 6.32 -2.32
N THR A 52 16.50 5.31 -2.43
CA THR A 52 16.13 4.66 -3.70
C THR A 52 14.68 4.18 -3.65
N PHE A 53 14.14 3.81 -4.80
CA PHE A 53 12.87 3.10 -4.86
C PHE A 53 12.96 1.77 -4.10
N GLY A 54 11.87 1.34 -3.48
CA GLY A 54 11.77 0.03 -2.85
C GLY A 54 10.35 -0.26 -2.37
N TRP A 55 9.90 -1.49 -2.65
CA TRP A 55 8.61 -1.99 -2.23
C TRP A 55 8.78 -3.35 -1.56
N HIS A 56 8.30 -3.49 -0.32
CA HIS A 56 8.42 -4.72 0.48
C HIS A 56 9.85 -5.31 0.59
N SER A 57 10.89 -4.48 0.57
CA SER A 57 12.29 -4.89 0.48
C SER A 57 12.72 -5.96 1.49
N GLY A 58 12.14 -5.98 2.69
CA GLY A 58 12.43 -7.02 3.69
C GLY A 58 11.70 -8.36 3.47
N MET A 59 10.76 -8.42 2.51
CA MET A 59 9.93 -9.60 2.23
C MET A 59 9.97 -10.03 0.74
N LEU A 60 11.03 -9.69 0.03
CA LEU A 60 11.27 -10.14 -1.35
C LEU A 60 11.82 -11.58 -1.36
N LEU A 61 11.10 -12.48 -0.72
CA LEU A 61 11.50 -13.87 -0.55
C LEU A 61 11.48 -14.62 -1.89
N PRO A 62 12.37 -15.60 -2.12
CA PRO A 62 12.56 -16.25 -3.42
C PRO A 62 11.28 -16.86 -4.02
N ASN A 63 10.41 -17.43 -3.19
CA ASN A 63 9.18 -18.11 -3.63
C ASN A 63 7.91 -17.31 -3.38
N ALA A 64 8.02 -16.08 -2.86
CA ALA A 64 6.86 -15.26 -2.57
C ALA A 64 6.30 -14.65 -3.85
N THR A 65 5.00 -14.83 -4.08
CA THR A 65 4.26 -14.24 -5.20
C THR A 65 3.49 -13.00 -4.79
N VAL A 66 3.10 -12.21 -5.76
CA VAL A 66 2.11 -11.14 -5.56
C VAL A 66 0.72 -11.78 -5.61
N GLN A 67 -0.08 -11.58 -4.56
CA GLN A 67 -1.43 -12.19 -4.44
C GLN A 67 -2.48 -11.41 -5.26
N VAL A 68 -2.08 -10.85 -6.41
CA VAL A 68 -2.95 -10.12 -7.32
C VAL A 68 -2.47 -10.35 -8.76
N SER A 69 -3.41 -10.43 -9.70
CA SER A 69 -3.07 -10.59 -11.12
C SER A 69 -2.12 -9.49 -11.60
N PHE A 70 -1.10 -9.86 -12.37
CA PHE A 70 -0.16 -8.92 -12.98
C PHE A 70 -0.83 -7.85 -13.85
N LEU A 71 -2.07 -8.07 -14.32
CA LEU A 71 -2.87 -7.08 -15.07
C LEU A 71 -3.40 -5.95 -14.17
N LYS A 72 -3.38 -6.12 -12.84
CA LYS A 72 -3.65 -5.06 -11.86
C LYS A 72 -2.35 -4.33 -11.50
N ASP A 73 -1.62 -3.91 -12.50
CA ASP A 73 -0.35 -3.19 -12.45
C ASP A 73 -0.55 -1.66 -12.34
N LEU A 74 0.49 -0.87 -12.63
CA LEU A 74 0.45 0.60 -12.54
C LEU A 74 -0.44 1.27 -13.60
N ALA A 75 -0.83 0.55 -14.66
CA ALA A 75 -1.40 1.20 -15.83
C ALA A 75 -2.56 0.43 -16.49
N THR A 76 -2.46 -0.91 -16.61
CA THR A 76 -3.31 -1.72 -17.51
C THR A 76 -4.81 -1.52 -17.29
N MET A 77 -5.28 -1.46 -16.03
CA MET A 77 -6.70 -1.26 -15.73
C MET A 77 -7.23 0.13 -16.15
N ARG A 78 -6.37 1.10 -16.36
CA ARG A 78 -6.71 2.46 -16.84
C ARG A 78 -6.40 2.62 -18.34
N ASN A 79 -5.25 2.13 -18.78
CA ASN A 79 -4.76 2.23 -20.15
C ASN A 79 -4.09 0.91 -20.55
N PRO A 80 -4.82 -0.02 -21.22
CA PRO A 80 -4.25 -1.30 -21.63
C PRO A 80 -3.10 -1.20 -22.65
N ALA A 81 -2.97 -0.06 -23.33
CA ALA A 81 -1.89 0.21 -24.29
C ALA A 81 -0.69 0.93 -23.67
N SER A 82 -0.64 1.06 -22.35
CA SER A 82 0.42 1.74 -21.64
C SER A 82 1.80 1.10 -21.86
N THR A 83 2.79 1.95 -22.11
CA THR A 83 4.20 1.53 -22.15
C THR A 83 4.80 1.33 -20.75
N PHE A 84 4.02 1.55 -19.68
CA PHE A 84 4.36 1.29 -18.30
C PHE A 84 3.67 0.05 -17.72
N SER A 85 3.05 -0.79 -18.55
CA SER A 85 2.43 -2.04 -18.11
C SER A 85 3.48 -3.09 -17.71
N PHE A 86 3.09 -4.07 -16.89
CA PHE A 86 3.94 -5.20 -16.56
C PHE A 86 4.31 -6.02 -17.81
N VAL A 87 3.41 -6.11 -18.78
CA VAL A 87 3.69 -6.75 -20.08
C VAL A 87 4.76 -6.00 -20.85
N ALA A 88 4.72 -4.66 -20.86
CA ALA A 88 5.75 -3.83 -21.49
C ALA A 88 7.12 -4.03 -20.81
N TYR A 89 7.15 -4.12 -19.48
CA TYR A 89 8.35 -4.45 -18.72
C TYR A 89 8.92 -5.83 -19.08
N LEU A 90 8.09 -6.86 -19.12
CA LEU A 90 8.54 -8.21 -19.51
C LEU A 90 9.12 -8.24 -20.93
N HIS A 91 8.50 -7.49 -21.87
CA HIS A 91 8.98 -7.36 -23.22
C HIS A 91 10.35 -6.67 -23.25
N ASP A 92 10.50 -5.56 -22.53
CA ASP A 92 11.76 -4.81 -22.43
C ASP A 92 12.89 -5.64 -21.84
N GLN A 93 12.58 -6.51 -20.87
CA GLN A 93 13.52 -7.43 -20.23
C GLN A 93 13.76 -8.73 -21.04
N GLY A 94 13.12 -8.90 -22.19
CA GLY A 94 13.23 -10.11 -23.01
C GLY A 94 12.64 -11.38 -22.39
N ARG A 95 11.78 -11.25 -21.37
CA ARG A 95 11.21 -12.38 -20.58
C ARG A 95 9.74 -12.67 -20.89
N LEU A 96 9.12 -11.95 -21.82
CA LEU A 96 7.68 -12.08 -22.08
C LEU A 96 7.28 -13.50 -22.49
N ALA A 97 8.06 -14.14 -23.40
CA ALA A 97 7.76 -15.49 -23.84
C ALA A 97 7.87 -16.53 -22.70
N ASP A 98 8.88 -16.39 -21.84
CA ASP A 98 9.08 -17.28 -20.68
C ASP A 98 7.96 -17.13 -19.67
N PHE A 99 7.52 -15.89 -19.42
CA PHE A 99 6.40 -15.62 -18.51
C PHE A 99 5.08 -16.20 -19.04
N ILE A 100 4.82 -16.12 -20.35
CA ILE A 100 3.64 -16.74 -20.98
C ILE A 100 3.70 -18.28 -20.81
N ASN A 101 4.88 -18.88 -20.98
CA ASN A 101 5.09 -20.32 -20.79
C ASN A 101 4.95 -20.76 -19.33
N HIS A 102 5.21 -19.87 -18.38
CA HIS A 102 5.03 -20.13 -16.94
C HIS A 102 3.55 -20.26 -16.56
N LYS A 103 2.62 -19.68 -17.35
CA LYS A 103 1.15 -19.83 -17.20
C LYS A 103 0.60 -19.38 -15.85
N THR A 104 1.19 -18.37 -15.22
CA THR A 104 0.71 -17.80 -13.98
C THR A 104 0.10 -16.41 -14.17
N LEU A 105 -0.86 -16.06 -13.33
CA LEU A 105 -1.34 -14.68 -13.19
C LEU A 105 -0.62 -13.93 -12.07
N PHE A 106 0.10 -14.65 -11.22
CA PHE A 106 0.72 -14.13 -10.00
C PHE A 106 2.24 -14.13 -10.13
N PRO A 107 2.85 -12.99 -10.49
CA PRO A 107 4.30 -12.89 -10.62
C PRO A 107 5.01 -13.03 -9.29
N LEU A 108 6.29 -13.36 -9.34
CA LEU A 108 7.13 -13.34 -8.15
C LEU A 108 7.21 -11.92 -7.58
N ARG A 109 7.19 -11.80 -6.25
CA ARG A 109 7.18 -10.48 -5.59
C ARG A 109 8.43 -9.67 -5.90
N PHE A 110 9.61 -10.31 -5.98
CA PHE A 110 10.83 -9.61 -6.36
C PHE A 110 10.77 -9.13 -7.82
N GLU A 111 10.21 -9.91 -8.76
CA GLU A 111 10.03 -9.50 -10.15
C GLU A 111 9.07 -8.31 -10.27
N PHE A 112 8.00 -8.31 -9.46
CA PHE A 112 7.06 -7.19 -9.45
C PHE A 112 7.65 -5.93 -8.80
N ASN A 113 8.56 -6.10 -7.82
CA ASN A 113 9.37 -4.98 -7.30
C ASN A 113 10.32 -4.43 -8.35
N ASP A 114 10.98 -5.30 -9.16
CA ASP A 114 11.85 -4.88 -10.26
C ASP A 114 11.06 -4.13 -11.34
N TYR A 115 9.84 -4.58 -11.64
CA TYR A 115 8.93 -3.85 -12.52
C TYR A 115 8.64 -2.42 -11.99
N PHE A 116 8.36 -2.28 -10.71
CA PHE A 116 8.15 -0.96 -10.12
C PHE A 116 9.42 -0.10 -10.17
N ALA A 117 10.58 -0.68 -9.90
CA ALA A 117 11.86 0.01 -10.01
C ALA A 117 12.14 0.46 -11.45
N TRP A 118 11.89 -0.40 -12.44
CA TRP A 118 11.99 -0.07 -13.86
C TRP A 118 11.07 1.10 -14.25
N ALA A 119 9.84 1.12 -13.78
CA ALA A 119 8.93 2.23 -14.02
C ALA A 119 9.39 3.52 -13.33
N ALA A 120 9.89 3.42 -12.08
CA ALA A 120 10.43 4.54 -11.33
C ALA A 120 11.67 5.15 -11.99
N ASP A 121 12.57 4.33 -12.54
CA ASP A 121 13.76 4.78 -13.25
C ASP A 121 13.41 5.56 -14.53
N ARG A 122 12.40 5.15 -15.26
CA ARG A 122 11.89 5.88 -16.44
C ARG A 122 11.27 7.22 -16.08
N LEU A 123 10.87 7.42 -14.83
CA LEU A 123 10.28 8.63 -14.27
C LEU A 123 11.23 9.35 -13.28
N ALA A 124 12.52 9.03 -13.32
CA ALA A 124 13.52 9.55 -12.38
C ALA A 124 13.58 11.09 -12.37
N HIS A 125 13.22 11.76 -13.48
CA HIS A 125 13.14 13.21 -13.59
C HIS A 125 12.01 13.84 -12.74
N LEU A 126 11.03 13.07 -12.28
CA LEU A 126 9.90 13.52 -11.47
C LEU A 126 10.11 13.29 -9.97
N VAL A 127 11.15 12.57 -9.53
CA VAL A 127 11.33 12.21 -8.13
C VAL A 127 12.64 12.72 -7.54
N THR A 128 12.57 13.13 -6.28
CA THR A 128 13.77 13.43 -5.48
C THR A 128 13.79 12.48 -4.28
N TYR A 129 14.75 11.55 -4.30
CA TYR A 129 15.00 10.60 -3.21
C TYR A 129 15.80 11.24 -2.06
N ALA A 130 15.93 10.52 -0.93
CA ALA A 130 16.54 10.99 0.30
C ALA A 130 16.01 12.37 0.73
N SER A 131 14.71 12.60 0.53
CA SER A 131 14.04 13.88 0.72
C SER A 131 12.73 13.67 1.47
N GLU A 132 12.74 14.00 2.76
CA GLU A 132 11.58 13.80 3.63
C GLU A 132 10.71 15.04 3.68
N VAL A 133 9.42 14.88 3.38
CA VAL A 133 8.43 15.94 3.61
C VAL A 133 8.08 15.96 5.08
N SER A 134 8.35 17.08 5.73
CA SER A 134 8.09 17.28 7.16
C SER A 134 6.81 18.05 7.44
N GLU A 135 6.36 18.93 6.54
CA GLU A 135 5.16 19.72 6.73
C GLU A 135 4.53 20.13 5.40
N VAL A 136 3.19 20.15 5.37
CA VAL A 136 2.37 20.71 4.29
C VAL A 136 1.50 21.84 4.87
N ARG A 137 1.70 23.08 4.43
CA ARG A 137 0.97 24.26 4.91
C ARG A 137 0.13 24.89 3.80
N PRO A 138 -1.14 25.28 4.07
CA PRO A 138 -1.94 25.97 3.10
C PRO A 138 -1.44 27.41 2.88
N VAL A 139 -1.50 27.88 1.66
CA VAL A 139 -1.39 29.29 1.28
C VAL A 139 -2.80 29.80 1.13
N ILE A 140 -3.15 30.82 1.94
CA ILE A 140 -4.51 31.34 2.00
C ILE A 140 -4.48 32.80 1.48
N GLU A 141 -5.27 33.05 0.47
CA GLU A 141 -5.45 34.39 -0.14
C GLU A 141 -6.96 34.66 -0.14
N ASP A 142 -7.36 35.83 0.36
CA ASP A 142 -8.77 36.28 0.45
C ASP A 142 -9.72 35.21 1.10
N GLY A 143 -9.20 34.45 2.08
CA GLY A 143 -9.97 33.41 2.77
C GLY A 143 -10.11 32.10 1.99
N VAL A 144 -9.42 31.93 0.87
CA VAL A 144 -9.42 30.73 0.01
C VAL A 144 -8.03 30.11 -0.03
N ILE A 145 -7.95 28.78 0.02
CA ILE A 145 -6.68 28.06 -0.15
C ILE A 145 -6.36 28.05 -1.66
N THR A 146 -5.26 28.72 -2.04
CA THR A 146 -4.81 28.83 -3.45
C THR A 146 -3.66 27.89 -3.80
N ALA A 147 -2.90 27.45 -2.80
CA ALA A 147 -1.76 26.55 -2.95
C ALA A 147 -1.40 25.92 -1.60
N PHE A 148 -0.41 25.02 -1.63
CA PHE A 148 0.25 24.47 -0.45
C PHE A 148 1.76 24.71 -0.54
N ASP A 149 2.37 25.11 0.58
CA ASP A 149 3.83 25.12 0.77
C ASP A 149 4.25 23.80 1.41
N VAL A 150 5.05 23.00 0.70
CA VAL A 150 5.56 21.71 1.11
C VAL A 150 7.00 21.87 1.58
N THR A 151 7.25 21.59 2.85
CA THR A 151 8.57 21.66 3.47
C THR A 151 9.29 20.33 3.33
N VAL A 152 10.44 20.34 2.67
CA VAL A 152 11.24 19.15 2.33
C VAL A 152 12.59 19.23 3.00
N GLY A 153 12.92 18.28 3.85
CA GLY A 153 14.23 18.12 4.47
C GLY A 153 15.14 17.20 3.65
N ARG A 154 16.44 17.55 3.59
CA ARG A 154 17.48 16.74 2.94
C ARG A 154 18.50 16.25 3.97
N PRO A 155 19.28 15.17 3.67
CA PRO A 155 20.32 14.66 4.58
C PRO A 155 21.37 15.72 4.97
N THR A 156 21.60 16.71 4.12
CA THR A 156 22.49 17.87 4.36
C THR A 156 21.96 18.88 5.38
N LYS A 157 20.82 18.60 6.04
CA LYS A 157 20.07 19.53 6.91
C LYS A 157 19.58 20.80 6.19
N GLN A 158 19.66 20.83 4.87
CA GLN A 158 19.04 21.89 4.06
C GLN A 158 17.52 21.64 4.05
N VAL A 159 16.76 22.72 4.18
CA VAL A 159 15.29 22.69 4.12
C VAL A 159 14.87 23.52 2.93
N ASP A 160 14.16 22.87 1.99
CA ASP A 160 13.56 23.50 0.83
C ASP A 160 12.05 23.64 1.06
N VAL A 161 11.45 24.71 0.51
CA VAL A 161 9.99 24.84 0.45
C VAL A 161 9.56 24.83 -1.02
N ARG A 162 8.66 23.92 -1.35
CA ARG A 162 8.10 23.79 -2.70
C ARG A 162 6.63 24.15 -2.66
N ARG A 163 6.21 25.03 -3.57
CA ARG A 163 4.81 25.40 -3.71
C ARG A 163 4.12 24.47 -4.69
N ALA A 164 2.93 24.00 -4.34
CA ALA A 164 2.11 23.16 -5.19
C ALA A 164 0.65 23.60 -5.14
N ARG A 165 -0.05 23.48 -6.26
CA ARG A 165 -1.49 23.63 -6.32
C ARG A 165 -2.18 22.42 -5.67
N ASN A 166 -1.73 21.22 -5.99
CA ASN A 166 -2.25 19.98 -5.45
C ASN A 166 -1.15 19.20 -4.72
N VAL A 167 -1.48 18.60 -3.58
CA VAL A 167 -0.58 17.73 -2.85
C VAL A 167 -1.23 16.36 -2.66
N VAL A 168 -0.52 15.29 -3.02
CA VAL A 168 -0.97 13.90 -2.87
C VAL A 168 -0.13 13.20 -1.80
N ILE A 169 -0.75 12.89 -0.67
CA ILE A 169 -0.10 12.21 0.44
C ILE A 169 -0.29 10.70 0.27
N ALA A 170 0.81 10.01 -0.06
CA ALA A 170 0.91 8.55 -0.13
C ALA A 170 1.91 8.04 0.92
N ALA A 171 1.60 8.23 2.19
CA ALA A 171 2.49 7.97 3.31
C ALA A 171 2.79 6.46 3.54
N GLY A 172 2.11 5.57 2.80
CA GLY A 172 2.31 4.13 2.83
C GLY A 172 1.81 3.47 4.12
N LEU A 173 2.42 2.32 4.43
CA LEU A 173 2.08 1.48 5.58
C LEU A 173 3.23 1.50 6.60
N ALA A 174 2.89 1.44 7.88
CA ALA A 174 3.84 1.29 8.99
C ALA A 174 3.74 -0.14 9.57
N PRO A 175 4.86 -0.80 9.91
CA PRO A 175 4.86 -2.06 10.62
C PRO A 175 4.03 -1.99 11.89
N HIS A 176 3.21 -3.01 12.13
CA HIS A 176 2.41 -3.11 13.34
C HIS A 176 3.05 -4.10 14.31
N LEU A 177 3.40 -3.63 15.50
CA LEU A 177 3.83 -4.45 16.63
C LEU A 177 2.76 -4.40 17.72
N PRO A 178 2.59 -5.47 18.53
CA PRO A 178 1.77 -5.43 19.73
C PRO A 178 2.24 -4.34 20.71
N ASP A 179 1.32 -3.85 21.53
CA ASP A 179 1.63 -2.84 22.54
C ASP A 179 2.73 -3.33 23.50
N GLY A 180 3.69 -2.45 23.80
CA GLY A 180 4.83 -2.75 24.65
C GLY A 180 6.00 -3.47 23.94
N VAL A 181 5.83 -3.97 22.72
CA VAL A 181 6.91 -4.59 21.95
C VAL A 181 7.69 -3.53 21.19
N THR A 182 9.01 -3.50 21.39
CA THR A 182 9.94 -2.64 20.64
C THR A 182 10.89 -3.48 19.81
N ARG A 183 11.28 -2.97 18.64
CA ARG A 183 12.27 -3.61 17.77
C ARG A 183 13.66 -3.51 18.36
N SER A 184 14.43 -4.58 18.19
CA SER A 184 15.83 -4.66 18.62
C SER A 184 16.62 -5.55 17.65
N ASP A 185 17.85 -5.89 18.02
CA ASP A 185 18.67 -6.85 17.27
C ASP A 185 18.12 -8.30 17.32
N ARG A 186 17.22 -8.59 18.27
CA ARG A 186 16.61 -9.92 18.47
C ARG A 186 15.10 -9.94 18.29
N VAL A 187 14.46 -8.78 18.27
CA VAL A 187 13.01 -8.62 18.11
C VAL A 187 12.75 -7.86 16.81
N TRP A 188 12.33 -8.58 15.78
CA TRP A 188 12.16 -8.05 14.44
C TRP A 188 10.69 -7.91 14.06
N HIS A 189 10.41 -7.03 13.10
CA HIS A 189 9.19 -7.12 12.30
C HIS A 189 9.52 -7.77 10.95
N SER A 190 8.58 -8.52 10.36
CA SER A 190 8.77 -9.19 9.06
C SER A 190 9.25 -8.25 7.94
N SER A 191 8.94 -6.94 8.02
CA SER A 191 9.44 -5.94 7.06
C SER A 191 10.97 -5.78 7.04
N GLU A 192 11.68 -6.34 7.99
CA GLU A 192 13.14 -6.28 8.12
C GLU A 192 13.79 -7.67 7.93
N LEU A 193 13.01 -8.70 7.59
CA LEU A 193 13.45 -10.10 7.62
C LEU A 193 14.71 -10.35 6.80
N LEU A 194 14.70 -10.02 5.50
CA LEU A 194 15.85 -10.31 4.63
C LEU A 194 17.14 -9.63 5.06
N PRO A 195 17.20 -8.30 5.28
CA PRO A 195 18.45 -7.66 5.71
C PRO A 195 18.94 -8.20 7.07
N ARG A 196 18.02 -8.49 8.01
CA ARG A 196 18.40 -9.03 9.31
C ARG A 196 18.92 -10.47 9.23
N VAL A 197 18.37 -11.29 8.35
CA VAL A 197 18.86 -12.65 8.10
C VAL A 197 20.26 -12.63 7.44
N GLU A 198 20.54 -11.68 6.56
CA GLU A 198 21.86 -11.49 5.96
C GLU A 198 22.91 -11.09 7.02
N GLU A 199 22.54 -10.23 7.97
CA GLU A 199 23.41 -9.85 9.10
C GLU A 199 23.77 -11.06 9.97
N LEU A 200 22.85 -12.02 10.16
CA LEU A 200 23.11 -13.25 10.92
C LEU A 200 24.09 -14.22 10.24
N ALA A 201 24.34 -14.10 8.93
CA ALA A 201 25.16 -15.06 8.19
C ALA A 201 26.64 -15.10 8.62
N GLY A 202 27.13 -14.11 9.35
CA GLY A 202 28.48 -14.04 9.92
C GLY A 202 28.60 -14.50 11.37
N GLU A 203 27.49 -14.79 12.03
CA GLU A 203 27.43 -15.18 13.45
C GLU A 203 27.26 -16.71 13.62
N ARG A 204 27.21 -17.16 14.89
CA ARG A 204 26.84 -18.54 15.22
C ARG A 204 25.46 -18.85 14.62
N PRO A 205 25.26 -19.97 13.90
CA PRO A 205 23.97 -20.34 13.33
C PRO A 205 22.86 -20.33 14.40
N PRO A 206 21.74 -19.65 14.12
CA PRO A 206 20.59 -19.63 15.04
C PRO A 206 20.06 -21.04 15.28
N ARG A 207 19.65 -21.32 16.51
CA ARG A 207 19.09 -22.60 16.91
C ARG A 207 17.56 -22.59 16.93
N ARG A 208 16.98 -21.44 17.21
CA ARG A 208 15.52 -21.32 17.30
C ARG A 208 15.05 -19.94 16.89
N PHE A 209 14.03 -19.91 16.05
CA PHE A 209 13.23 -18.74 15.73
C PHE A 209 11.82 -18.87 16.29
N VAL A 210 11.24 -17.72 16.70
CA VAL A 210 9.80 -17.63 17.00
C VAL A 210 9.17 -16.69 15.96
N VAL A 211 8.14 -17.13 15.26
CA VAL A 211 7.39 -16.32 14.27
C VAL A 211 5.99 -16.10 14.82
N VAL A 212 5.62 -14.81 15.01
CA VAL A 212 4.33 -14.44 15.58
C VAL A 212 3.41 -13.88 14.49
N GLY A 213 2.29 -14.55 14.24
CA GLY A 213 1.28 -14.13 13.28
C GLY A 213 0.64 -15.30 12.53
N ALA A 214 -0.55 -15.04 11.94
CA ALA A 214 -1.34 -16.06 11.23
C ALA A 214 -1.68 -15.67 9.77
N GLY A 215 -1.09 -14.62 9.23
CA GLY A 215 -1.32 -14.16 7.85
C GLY A 215 -0.21 -14.59 6.90
N GLN A 216 -0.33 -14.17 5.63
CA GLN A 216 0.60 -14.50 4.54
C GLN A 216 2.07 -14.27 4.92
N SER A 217 2.40 -13.08 5.44
CA SER A 217 3.78 -12.77 5.83
C SER A 217 4.32 -13.69 6.94
N ALA A 218 3.46 -14.17 7.84
CA ALA A 218 3.87 -15.11 8.89
C ALA A 218 4.18 -16.49 8.32
N ALA A 219 3.32 -17.00 7.44
CA ALA A 219 3.52 -18.29 6.78
C ALA A 219 4.77 -18.26 5.87
N GLU A 220 4.94 -17.21 5.08
CA GLU A 220 6.13 -17.01 4.24
C GLU A 220 7.43 -16.90 5.06
N THR A 221 7.39 -16.16 6.17
CA THR A 221 8.54 -16.05 7.08
C THR A 221 8.88 -17.40 7.68
N THR A 222 7.88 -18.17 8.11
CA THR A 222 8.05 -19.51 8.67
C THR A 222 8.69 -20.45 7.65
N GLU A 223 8.15 -20.52 6.44
CA GLU A 223 8.69 -21.37 5.37
C GLU A 223 10.13 -20.95 5.01
N PHE A 224 10.37 -19.66 4.81
CA PHE A 224 11.69 -19.13 4.48
C PHE A 224 12.73 -19.48 5.55
N LEU A 225 12.43 -19.29 6.82
CA LEU A 225 13.36 -19.62 7.92
C LEU A 225 13.64 -21.12 8.00
N CYS A 226 12.61 -21.97 7.81
CA CYS A 226 12.78 -23.42 7.73
C CYS A 226 13.68 -23.87 6.56
N GLN A 227 13.63 -23.18 5.43
CA GLN A 227 14.47 -23.47 4.27
C GLN A 227 15.90 -22.93 4.44
N ARG A 228 16.03 -21.72 4.98
CA ARG A 228 17.32 -21.02 5.11
C ARG A 228 18.18 -21.58 6.23
N PHE A 229 17.53 -22.09 7.30
CA PHE A 229 18.19 -22.65 8.48
C PHE A 229 17.64 -24.06 8.79
N PRO A 230 18.04 -25.08 8.01
CA PRO A 230 17.42 -26.41 8.05
C PRO A 230 17.71 -27.19 9.36
N ASP A 231 18.60 -26.69 10.21
CA ASP A 231 18.90 -27.25 11.52
C ASP A 231 18.33 -26.45 12.69
N ALA A 232 17.71 -25.30 12.41
CA ALA A 232 17.05 -24.49 13.43
C ALA A 232 15.59 -24.91 13.65
N GLU A 233 15.15 -24.85 14.91
CA GLU A 233 13.73 -24.97 15.24
C GLU A 233 13.01 -23.66 14.89
N VAL A 234 11.87 -23.74 14.20
CA VAL A 234 10.99 -22.61 13.91
C VAL A 234 9.66 -22.81 14.61
N CYS A 235 9.36 -21.95 15.59
CA CYS A 235 8.11 -21.98 16.34
C CYS A 235 7.14 -20.95 15.75
N ALA A 236 6.08 -21.38 15.07
CA ALA A 236 5.01 -20.52 14.56
C ALA A 236 3.92 -20.35 15.61
N VAL A 237 3.76 -19.13 16.15
CA VAL A 237 2.84 -18.81 17.26
C VAL A 237 1.68 -17.96 16.75
N PHE A 238 0.45 -18.43 16.93
CA PHE A 238 -0.75 -17.67 16.55
C PHE A 238 -2.00 -18.10 17.35
N SER A 239 -2.94 -17.18 17.52
CA SER A 239 -4.14 -17.37 18.34
C SER A 239 -5.27 -18.19 17.69
N ARG A 240 -5.07 -18.66 16.45
CA ARG A 240 -6.03 -19.48 15.69
C ARG A 240 -5.67 -20.96 15.76
N PHE A 241 -6.59 -21.86 15.36
CA PHE A 241 -6.28 -23.29 15.25
C PHE A 241 -5.33 -23.63 14.10
N GLY A 242 -5.28 -22.77 13.06
CA GLY A 242 -4.43 -22.96 11.90
C GLY A 242 -4.36 -21.73 11.04
N TYR A 243 -3.59 -21.79 9.97
CA TYR A 243 -3.67 -20.81 8.90
C TYR A 243 -5.00 -20.95 8.17
N SER A 244 -5.63 -19.81 7.86
CA SER A 244 -6.90 -19.77 7.13
C SER A 244 -6.63 -19.40 5.67
N PRO A 245 -7.20 -20.11 4.70
CA PRO A 245 -7.03 -19.76 3.30
C PRO A 245 -7.66 -18.40 2.99
N SER A 246 -7.09 -17.71 2.00
CA SER A 246 -7.69 -16.55 1.38
C SER A 246 -8.98 -16.94 0.65
N ASP A 247 -10.05 -16.15 0.78
CA ASP A 247 -11.22 -16.29 -0.08
C ASP A 247 -10.93 -15.52 -1.38
N ASP A 248 -10.46 -16.24 -2.39
CA ASP A 248 -10.13 -15.75 -3.73
C ASP A 248 -11.18 -16.18 -4.78
N SER A 249 -12.38 -16.56 -4.34
CA SER A 249 -13.47 -16.92 -5.24
C SER A 249 -13.82 -15.77 -6.17
N SER A 250 -14.26 -16.09 -7.39
CA SER A 250 -14.53 -15.08 -8.43
C SER A 250 -15.56 -14.04 -8.01
N PHE A 251 -16.58 -14.41 -7.22
CA PHE A 251 -17.56 -13.45 -6.70
C PHE A 251 -16.97 -12.56 -5.61
N THR A 252 -16.19 -13.11 -4.69
CA THR A 252 -15.58 -12.35 -3.62
C THR A 252 -14.52 -11.39 -4.15
N ASN A 253 -13.79 -11.77 -5.20
CA ASN A 253 -12.83 -10.90 -5.88
C ASN A 253 -13.47 -9.64 -6.50
N GLY A 254 -14.79 -9.62 -6.73
CA GLY A 254 -15.52 -8.42 -7.14
C GLY A 254 -15.41 -7.25 -6.16
N ILE A 255 -15.04 -7.48 -4.89
CA ILE A 255 -14.80 -6.40 -3.92
C ILE A 255 -13.61 -5.51 -4.33
N PHE A 256 -12.71 -6.03 -5.16
CA PHE A 256 -11.55 -5.31 -5.69
C PHE A 256 -11.82 -4.63 -7.03
N ASP A 257 -13.04 -4.69 -7.55
CA ASP A 257 -13.41 -4.00 -8.78
C ASP A 257 -13.51 -2.48 -8.53
N PRO A 258 -13.16 -1.64 -9.50
CA PRO A 258 -13.31 -0.19 -9.37
C PRO A 258 -14.74 0.26 -9.00
N SER A 259 -15.77 -0.38 -9.58
CA SER A 259 -17.19 -0.10 -9.28
C SER A 259 -17.59 -0.41 -7.82
N SER A 260 -16.90 -1.33 -7.17
CA SER A 260 -17.15 -1.65 -5.76
C SER A 260 -16.75 -0.51 -4.83
N VAL A 261 -15.80 0.34 -5.25
CA VAL A 261 -15.44 1.57 -4.53
C VAL A 261 -16.63 2.54 -4.47
N ASP A 262 -17.36 2.71 -5.59
CA ASP A 262 -18.54 3.58 -5.63
C ASP A 262 -19.65 3.06 -4.72
N THR A 263 -19.91 1.76 -4.79
CA THR A 263 -20.90 1.08 -3.94
C THR A 263 -20.55 1.24 -2.46
N PHE A 264 -19.29 1.01 -2.09
CA PHE A 264 -18.85 1.16 -0.71
C PHE A 264 -18.89 2.61 -0.24
N TYR A 265 -18.40 3.56 -1.06
CA TYR A 265 -18.36 4.98 -0.73
C TYR A 265 -19.74 5.54 -0.42
N SER A 266 -20.72 5.20 -1.25
CA SER A 266 -22.12 5.68 -1.10
C SER A 266 -22.92 4.97 -0.02
N ALA A 267 -22.43 3.85 0.51
CA ALA A 267 -23.15 3.07 1.51
C ALA A 267 -23.21 3.78 2.88
N PRO A 268 -24.29 3.58 3.66
CA PRO A 268 -24.35 3.98 5.06
C PRO A 268 -23.26 3.33 5.90
N GLU A 269 -22.88 3.94 7.03
CA GLU A 269 -21.76 3.49 7.86
C GLU A 269 -21.92 2.07 8.41
N ASP A 270 -23.13 1.70 8.83
CA ASP A 270 -23.45 0.34 9.29
C ASP A 270 -23.26 -0.70 8.19
N VAL A 271 -23.64 -0.37 6.96
CA VAL A 271 -23.41 -1.23 5.78
C VAL A 271 -21.93 -1.33 5.46
N LYS A 272 -21.17 -0.21 5.53
CA LYS A 272 -19.70 -0.23 5.37
C LYS A 272 -19.02 -1.16 6.38
N GLN A 273 -19.45 -1.09 7.64
CA GLN A 273 -18.92 -1.96 8.70
C GLN A 273 -19.27 -3.43 8.45
N MET A 274 -20.50 -3.70 8.05
CA MET A 274 -20.96 -5.06 7.70
C MET A 274 -20.14 -5.64 6.54
N LEU A 275 -20.00 -4.90 5.43
CA LEU A 275 -19.23 -5.34 4.26
C LEU A 275 -17.75 -5.55 4.60
N SER A 276 -17.14 -4.63 5.34
CA SER A 276 -15.75 -4.77 5.79
C SER A 276 -15.56 -5.99 6.70
N GLY A 277 -16.53 -6.28 7.56
CA GLY A 277 -16.52 -7.44 8.44
C GLY A 277 -16.61 -8.76 7.68
N TYR A 278 -17.55 -8.89 6.74
CA TYR A 278 -17.74 -10.09 5.93
C TYR A 278 -16.54 -10.40 5.03
N HIS A 279 -15.95 -9.37 4.43
CA HIS A 279 -14.88 -9.55 3.43
C HIS A 279 -13.47 -9.41 4.01
N ARG A 280 -13.35 -9.36 5.32
CA ARG A 280 -12.03 -9.27 5.97
C ARG A 280 -11.09 -10.42 5.58
N ASN A 281 -11.66 -11.61 5.38
CA ASN A 281 -10.93 -12.83 5.01
C ASN A 281 -10.48 -12.88 3.53
N THR A 282 -10.73 -11.86 2.74
CA THR A 282 -10.18 -11.76 1.38
C THR A 282 -8.73 -11.27 1.37
N ASN A 283 -8.31 -10.53 2.42
CA ASN A 283 -7.00 -9.90 2.44
C ASN A 283 -6.30 -9.96 3.81
N TYR A 284 -7.05 -9.94 4.92
CA TYR A 284 -6.45 -9.80 6.25
C TYR A 284 -6.35 -11.12 6.99
N SER A 285 -5.11 -11.44 7.43
CA SER A 285 -4.81 -12.63 8.25
C SER A 285 -5.20 -13.94 7.56
N VAL A 286 -4.99 -14.02 6.26
CA VAL A 286 -5.21 -15.20 5.41
C VAL A 286 -3.91 -15.57 4.70
N VAL A 287 -3.84 -16.79 4.17
CA VAL A 287 -2.64 -17.37 3.56
C VAL A 287 -3.05 -18.08 2.27
N ASP A 288 -2.16 -18.04 1.29
CA ASP A 288 -2.27 -18.84 0.07
C ASP A 288 -2.40 -20.32 0.39
N SER A 289 -3.35 -21.01 -0.26
CA SER A 289 -3.64 -22.42 -0.01
C SER A 289 -2.43 -23.32 -0.31
N GLU A 290 -1.64 -23.04 -1.33
CA GLU A 290 -0.45 -23.82 -1.68
C GLU A 290 0.61 -23.73 -0.57
N LEU A 291 0.78 -22.56 0.03
CA LEU A 291 1.70 -22.34 1.14
C LEU A 291 1.20 -23.04 2.42
N ILE A 292 -0.11 -23.03 2.70
CA ILE A 292 -0.71 -23.78 3.80
C ILE A 292 -0.40 -25.27 3.65
N ASP A 293 -0.63 -25.82 2.46
CA ASP A 293 -0.40 -27.23 2.14
C ASP A 293 1.09 -27.59 2.23
N ALA A 294 1.98 -26.70 1.80
CA ALA A 294 3.43 -26.90 1.91
C ALA A 294 3.89 -26.98 3.38
N LEU A 295 3.44 -26.05 4.23
CA LEU A 295 3.75 -26.05 5.66
C LEU A 295 3.16 -27.26 6.37
N TYR A 296 1.92 -27.66 6.04
CA TYR A 296 1.29 -28.84 6.62
C TYR A 296 2.02 -30.12 6.22
N ARG A 297 2.37 -30.26 4.94
CA ARG A 297 3.15 -31.40 4.42
C ARG A 297 4.50 -31.50 5.13
N ARG A 298 5.20 -30.38 5.33
CA ARG A 298 6.44 -30.32 6.09
C ARG A 298 6.25 -30.84 7.52
N THR A 299 5.26 -30.32 8.25
CA THR A 299 4.96 -30.74 9.61
C THR A 299 4.69 -32.26 9.68
N TYR A 300 3.94 -32.79 8.70
CA TYR A 300 3.65 -34.22 8.62
C TYR A 300 4.92 -35.04 8.33
N MET A 301 5.73 -34.64 7.37
CA MET A 301 7.00 -35.31 7.03
C MET A 301 7.95 -35.35 8.24
N GLU A 302 8.07 -34.25 8.96
CA GLU A 302 8.91 -34.16 10.16
C GLU A 302 8.44 -35.08 11.27
N LYS A 303 7.12 -35.29 11.44
CA LYS A 303 6.56 -36.30 12.37
C LYS A 303 6.92 -37.73 11.96
N VAL A 304 6.82 -38.03 10.65
CA VAL A 304 7.13 -39.35 10.12
C VAL A 304 8.63 -39.68 10.28
N THR A 305 9.49 -38.72 10.07
CA THR A 305 10.95 -38.91 10.16
C THR A 305 11.51 -38.78 11.58
N GLY A 306 10.69 -38.35 12.53
CA GLY A 306 11.09 -38.19 13.94
C GLY A 306 11.95 -36.95 14.20
N ARG A 307 12.15 -36.06 13.21
CA ARG A 307 12.92 -34.81 13.35
C ARG A 307 11.99 -33.62 13.20
N GLN A 308 11.40 -33.16 14.31
CA GLN A 308 10.45 -32.06 14.34
C GLN A 308 11.17 -30.74 14.62
N LEU A 309 11.37 -29.93 13.58
CA LEU A 309 11.98 -28.60 13.64
C LEU A 309 10.95 -27.49 13.40
N LEU A 310 9.86 -27.77 12.70
CA LEU A 310 8.73 -26.85 12.60
C LEU A 310 7.70 -27.17 13.69
N ARG A 311 7.57 -26.25 14.65
CA ARG A 311 6.61 -26.35 15.74
C ARG A 311 5.47 -25.39 15.56
N ILE A 312 4.27 -25.90 15.31
CA ILE A 312 3.05 -25.08 15.23
C ILE A 312 2.46 -24.93 16.64
N MET A 313 2.47 -23.71 17.16
CA MET A 313 1.87 -23.33 18.44
C MET A 313 0.57 -22.56 18.15
N ASN A 314 -0.45 -23.31 17.77
CA ASN A 314 -1.78 -22.79 17.51
C ASN A 314 -2.52 -22.44 18.82
N ALA A 315 -3.63 -21.72 18.72
CA ALA A 315 -4.42 -21.22 19.85
C ALA A 315 -3.53 -20.62 20.97
N SER A 316 -2.43 -19.96 20.57
CA SER A 316 -1.40 -19.45 21.48
C SER A 316 -1.05 -17.99 21.17
N ARG A 317 -0.53 -17.28 22.17
CA ARG A 317 -0.03 -15.91 22.00
C ARG A 317 1.24 -15.69 22.84
N VAL A 318 2.11 -14.82 22.35
CA VAL A 318 3.23 -14.32 23.17
C VAL A 318 2.66 -13.30 24.15
N VAL A 319 2.86 -13.53 25.44
CA VAL A 319 2.35 -12.69 26.54
C VAL A 319 3.44 -11.84 27.18
N ASP A 320 4.70 -12.28 27.10
CA ASP A 320 5.83 -11.53 27.64
C ASP A 320 7.12 -11.87 26.88
N LEU A 321 8.08 -10.93 26.89
CA LEU A 321 9.39 -11.04 26.29
C LEU A 321 10.46 -10.49 27.24
N ALA A 322 11.59 -11.20 27.32
CA ALA A 322 12.78 -10.70 27.98
C ALA A 322 14.02 -10.93 27.10
N GLU A 323 14.67 -9.85 26.68
CA GLU A 323 15.95 -9.97 25.97
C GLU A 323 17.07 -10.33 26.93
N THR A 324 17.98 -11.18 26.43
CA THR A 324 19.19 -11.61 27.14
C THR A 324 20.43 -11.29 26.28
N SER A 325 21.61 -11.46 26.82
CA SER A 325 22.87 -11.32 26.05
C SER A 325 22.95 -12.24 24.83
N ASP A 326 22.30 -13.41 24.90
CA ASP A 326 22.46 -14.49 23.90
C ASP A 326 21.21 -14.72 23.03
N GLY A 327 20.08 -14.05 23.32
CA GLY A 327 18.83 -14.28 22.61
C GLY A 327 17.63 -13.57 23.23
N VAL A 328 16.46 -14.15 23.06
CA VAL A 328 15.20 -13.68 23.61
C VAL A 328 14.42 -14.80 24.27
N LEU A 329 13.93 -14.55 25.48
CA LEU A 329 12.98 -15.43 26.17
C LEU A 329 11.58 -15.00 25.78
N ALA A 330 10.84 -15.87 25.11
CA ALA A 330 9.43 -15.65 24.79
C ALA A 330 8.55 -16.50 25.71
N PHE A 331 7.56 -15.90 26.35
CA PHE A 331 6.56 -16.60 27.13
C PHE A 331 5.28 -16.72 26.31
N VAL A 332 4.94 -17.95 25.95
CA VAL A 332 3.83 -18.29 25.06
C VAL A 332 2.72 -18.93 25.87
N GLU A 333 1.59 -18.26 25.95
CA GLU A 333 0.37 -18.75 26.58
C GLU A 333 -0.44 -19.59 25.60
N PHE A 334 -0.82 -20.80 26.00
CA PHE A 334 -1.83 -21.59 25.32
C PHE A 334 -3.22 -21.14 25.79
N LEU A 335 -4.01 -20.54 24.90
CA LEU A 335 -5.24 -19.83 25.27
C LEU A 335 -6.33 -20.70 25.92
N PRO A 336 -6.48 -22.01 25.58
CA PRO A 336 -7.55 -22.83 26.15
C PRO A 336 -7.46 -23.08 27.66
N ASP A 337 -6.25 -23.15 28.22
CA ASP A 337 -6.04 -23.45 29.64
C ASP A 337 -5.10 -22.49 30.38
N GLY A 338 -4.49 -21.55 29.63
CA GLY A 338 -3.56 -20.56 30.20
C GLY A 338 -2.16 -21.10 30.50
N GLU A 339 -1.83 -22.33 30.06
CA GLU A 339 -0.48 -22.87 30.25
C GLU A 339 0.57 -21.98 29.55
N ILE A 340 1.64 -21.66 30.29
CA ILE A 340 2.75 -20.83 29.77
C ILE A 340 3.92 -21.72 29.38
N THR A 341 4.24 -21.73 28.11
CA THR A 341 5.48 -22.32 27.57
C THR A 341 6.56 -21.25 27.46
N ARG A 342 7.70 -21.48 28.08
CA ARG A 342 8.90 -20.66 27.90
C ARG A 342 9.71 -21.14 26.70
N LEU A 343 10.00 -20.25 25.77
CA LEU A 343 10.86 -20.48 24.60
C LEU A 343 12.13 -19.64 24.73
N ASP A 344 13.26 -20.32 24.67
CA ASP A 344 14.60 -19.70 24.55
C ASP A 344 14.92 -19.63 23.06
N ALA A 345 14.87 -18.44 22.47
CA ALA A 345 15.05 -18.25 21.03
C ALA A 345 16.22 -17.30 20.74
N ASP A 346 16.85 -17.47 19.57
CA ASP A 346 17.86 -16.53 19.10
C ASP A 346 17.21 -15.24 18.56
N VAL A 347 16.04 -15.38 17.93
CA VAL A 347 15.28 -14.28 17.32
C VAL A 347 13.79 -14.52 17.41
N ILE A 348 13.01 -13.46 17.64
CA ILE A 348 11.57 -13.44 17.43
C ILE A 348 11.21 -12.49 16.28
N VAL A 349 10.35 -12.95 15.36
CA VAL A 349 9.87 -12.19 14.20
C VAL A 349 8.38 -11.95 14.33
N TYR A 350 7.97 -10.71 14.49
CA TYR A 350 6.57 -10.32 14.44
C TYR A 350 6.13 -10.12 13.00
N ALA A 351 5.31 -11.02 12.49
CA ALA A 351 4.64 -10.92 11.20
C ALA A 351 3.16 -10.54 11.41
N THR A 352 2.96 -9.47 12.17
CA THR A 352 1.66 -8.99 12.66
C THR A 352 1.01 -7.96 11.73
N GLY A 353 1.59 -7.80 10.52
CA GLY A 353 1.06 -6.98 9.46
C GLY A 353 1.39 -5.49 9.61
N TYR A 354 0.57 -4.67 8.98
CA TYR A 354 0.82 -3.24 8.83
C TYR A 354 -0.42 -2.42 9.17
N ARG A 355 -0.22 -1.15 9.51
CA ARG A 355 -1.27 -0.15 9.64
C ARG A 355 -1.02 0.99 8.65
N PRO A 356 -2.05 1.64 8.10
CA PRO A 356 -1.87 2.85 7.33
C PRO A 356 -1.11 3.90 8.15
N SER A 357 -0.11 4.52 7.53
CA SER A 357 0.57 5.66 8.15
C SER A 357 -0.40 6.83 8.26
N ASP A 358 -0.41 7.51 9.41
CA ASP A 358 -1.27 8.66 9.63
C ASP A 358 -0.84 9.85 8.75
N PRO A 359 -1.67 10.28 7.79
CA PRO A 359 -1.34 11.40 6.92
C PRO A 359 -1.25 12.73 7.66
N THR A 360 -1.84 12.83 8.86
CA THR A 360 -1.80 14.07 9.66
C THR A 360 -0.40 14.41 10.17
N ARG A 361 0.53 13.45 10.18
CA ARG A 361 1.92 13.69 10.58
C ARG A 361 2.61 14.73 9.71
N VAL A 362 2.38 14.70 8.40
CA VAL A 362 2.95 15.68 7.45
C VAL A 362 2.10 16.92 7.31
N LEU A 363 0.86 16.90 7.80
CA LEU A 363 -0.05 18.05 7.78
C LEU A 363 0.23 19.03 8.92
N GLY A 364 0.79 18.58 10.04
CA GLY A 364 1.06 19.44 11.18
C GLY A 364 -0.17 20.26 11.60
N ARG A 365 -0.08 21.61 11.56
CA ARG A 365 -1.19 22.50 11.90
C ARG A 365 -2.34 22.46 10.86
N THR A 366 -2.07 22.12 9.63
CA THR A 366 -3.06 21.97 8.55
C THR A 366 -4.09 20.86 8.86
N ALA A 367 -3.71 19.84 9.65
CA ALA A 367 -4.61 18.81 10.12
C ALA A 367 -5.87 19.33 10.86
N ARG A 368 -5.78 20.53 11.47
CA ARG A 368 -6.92 21.20 12.14
C ARG A 368 -7.94 21.76 11.16
N LEU A 369 -7.56 21.94 9.92
CA LEU A 369 -8.45 22.41 8.85
C LEU A 369 -9.17 21.24 8.17
N CYS A 370 -8.72 20.00 8.37
CA CYS A 370 -9.37 18.82 7.80
C CYS A 370 -10.66 18.50 8.58
N ARG A 371 -11.75 18.35 7.84
CA ARG A 371 -13.03 17.87 8.40
C ARG A 371 -12.87 16.42 8.82
N ARG A 372 -13.69 16.03 9.79
CA ARG A 372 -13.73 14.66 10.30
C ARG A 372 -15.17 14.15 10.26
N ASP A 373 -15.31 12.83 10.03
CA ASP A 373 -16.59 12.16 10.11
C ASP A 373 -17.05 11.97 11.58
N GLY A 374 -18.22 11.36 11.75
CA GLY A 374 -18.81 11.10 13.08
C GLY A 374 -17.97 10.17 13.97
N ALA A 375 -17.02 9.41 13.40
CA ALA A 375 -16.09 8.55 14.12
C ALA A 375 -14.72 9.21 14.36
N GLY A 376 -14.55 10.50 14.00
CA GLY A 376 -13.32 11.25 14.16
C GLY A 376 -12.24 10.98 13.12
N ARG A 377 -12.56 10.20 12.07
CA ARG A 377 -11.64 9.90 10.95
C ARG A 377 -11.67 11.07 9.95
N LEU A 378 -10.61 11.21 9.15
CA LEU A 378 -10.57 12.24 8.10
C LEU A 378 -11.73 12.07 7.11
N SER A 379 -12.46 13.15 6.82
CA SER A 379 -13.47 13.17 5.76
C SER A 379 -12.76 13.25 4.40
N ILE A 380 -12.99 12.25 3.56
CA ILE A 380 -12.32 12.09 2.26
C ILE A 380 -13.39 11.94 1.19
N GLY A 381 -13.35 12.81 0.18
CA GLY A 381 -14.21 12.75 -0.99
C GLY A 381 -14.00 11.49 -1.83
N ARG A 382 -14.95 11.16 -2.71
CA ARG A 382 -14.86 10.01 -3.62
C ARG A 382 -13.60 10.06 -4.51
N ASP A 383 -13.17 11.28 -4.85
CA ASP A 383 -11.96 11.58 -5.62
C ASP A 383 -10.67 11.58 -4.79
N HIS A 384 -10.70 11.07 -3.56
CA HIS A 384 -9.59 11.02 -2.59
C HIS A 384 -9.17 12.38 -2.03
N ARG A 385 -9.91 13.47 -2.29
CA ARG A 385 -9.65 14.79 -1.74
C ARG A 385 -10.06 14.88 -0.28
N LEU A 386 -9.22 15.49 0.56
CA LEU A 386 -9.56 15.83 1.93
C LEU A 386 -10.55 16.99 1.98
N ASP A 387 -11.61 16.83 2.73
CA ASP A 387 -12.54 17.92 3.02
C ASP A 387 -11.90 18.89 3.99
N LEU A 388 -11.82 20.17 3.59
CA LEU A 388 -11.25 21.22 4.40
C LEU A 388 -12.35 22.16 4.92
N THR A 389 -12.08 22.79 6.07
CA THR A 389 -13.00 23.79 6.66
C THR A 389 -12.95 25.15 5.95
N ILE A 390 -11.88 25.39 5.21
CA ILE A 390 -11.68 26.58 4.38
C ILE A 390 -11.88 26.18 2.92
N PRO A 391 -12.66 26.95 2.12
CA PRO A 391 -12.78 26.66 0.70
C PRO A 391 -11.44 26.76 -0.01
N GLY A 392 -11.22 25.97 -1.06
CA GLY A 392 -9.95 25.94 -1.75
C GLY A 392 -10.09 25.78 -3.25
N ARG A 393 -9.21 26.46 -3.99
CA ARG A 393 -8.89 26.24 -5.41
C ARG A 393 -7.70 25.28 -5.57
N ALA A 394 -7.15 24.82 -4.44
CA ALA A 394 -6.04 23.90 -4.34
C ALA A 394 -6.49 22.60 -3.65
N GLY A 395 -6.00 21.46 -4.11
CA GLY A 395 -6.41 20.13 -3.63
C GLY A 395 -5.40 19.48 -2.69
N LEU A 396 -5.90 18.88 -1.62
CA LEU A 396 -5.12 18.03 -0.73
C LEU A 396 -5.70 16.62 -0.79
N PHE A 397 -4.95 15.64 -1.28
CA PHE A 397 -5.41 14.30 -1.55
C PHE A 397 -4.68 13.28 -0.66
N VAL A 398 -5.35 12.19 -0.30
CA VAL A 398 -4.78 11.10 0.48
C VAL A 398 -5.03 9.77 -0.21
N THR A 399 -3.97 8.97 -0.37
CA THR A 399 -4.05 7.60 -0.89
C THR A 399 -3.52 6.59 0.14
N GLY A 400 -4.14 5.42 0.21
CA GLY A 400 -3.71 4.33 1.10
C GLY A 400 -4.20 4.40 2.55
N ALA A 401 -4.60 5.56 3.06
CA ALA A 401 -5.17 5.73 4.41
C ALA A 401 -6.69 6.06 4.35
N SER A 402 -7.39 5.55 3.33
CA SER A 402 -8.78 5.88 3.02
C SER A 402 -9.73 4.67 3.04
N GLU A 403 -9.35 3.55 3.65
CA GLU A 403 -10.14 2.32 3.67
C GLU A 403 -11.55 2.52 4.25
N HIS A 404 -11.70 3.36 5.26
CA HIS A 404 -12.99 3.70 5.87
C HIS A 404 -13.95 4.40 4.89
N ALA A 405 -13.44 5.08 3.87
CA ALA A 405 -14.25 5.76 2.85
C ALA A 405 -14.34 4.94 1.54
N HIS A 406 -13.26 4.29 1.11
CA HIS A 406 -13.13 3.66 -0.21
C HIS A 406 -13.08 2.12 -0.17
N GLY A 407 -13.21 1.50 1.02
CA GLY A 407 -13.20 0.05 1.19
C GLY A 407 -11.81 -0.59 1.11
N LEU A 408 -11.78 -1.92 1.15
CA LEU A 408 -10.56 -2.73 1.26
C LEU A 408 -9.52 -2.46 0.17
N SER A 409 -9.95 -2.13 -1.04
CA SER A 409 -9.05 -1.89 -2.18
C SER A 409 -8.23 -0.59 -2.06
N ALA A 410 -8.57 0.30 -1.12
CA ALA A 410 -7.91 1.60 -0.95
C ALA A 410 -6.41 1.50 -0.63
N THR A 411 -5.99 0.44 0.07
CA THR A 411 -4.59 0.20 0.46
C THR A 411 -3.87 -0.79 -0.48
N LEU A 412 -4.59 -1.38 -1.44
CA LEU A 412 -4.08 -2.46 -2.29
C LEU A 412 -3.66 -1.95 -3.67
N LEU A 413 -2.87 -2.78 -4.36
CA LEU A 413 -2.44 -2.54 -5.74
C LEU A 413 -3.60 -2.66 -6.74
N SER A 414 -4.64 -3.43 -6.42
CA SER A 414 -5.73 -3.81 -7.33
C SER A 414 -6.34 -2.64 -8.11
N ASN A 415 -6.46 -1.46 -7.47
CA ASN A 415 -7.05 -0.26 -8.08
C ASN A 415 -6.06 0.89 -8.24
N VAL A 416 -4.74 0.65 -8.15
CA VAL A 416 -3.74 1.74 -8.19
C VAL A 416 -3.80 2.52 -9.51
N ALA A 417 -3.95 1.82 -10.64
CA ALA A 417 -4.02 2.45 -11.96
C ALA A 417 -5.29 3.30 -12.13
N VAL A 418 -6.45 2.77 -11.72
CA VAL A 418 -7.74 3.48 -11.84
C VAL A 418 -7.75 4.71 -10.91
N ARG A 419 -7.37 4.54 -9.65
CA ARG A 419 -7.24 5.63 -8.68
C ARG A 419 -6.31 6.73 -9.16
N ALA A 420 -5.18 6.38 -9.79
CA ALA A 420 -4.26 7.35 -10.37
C ALA A 420 -4.92 8.19 -11.48
N GLY A 421 -5.75 7.57 -12.32
CA GLY A 421 -6.56 8.28 -13.33
C GLY A 421 -7.58 9.22 -12.71
N GLU A 422 -8.35 8.74 -11.73
CA GLU A 422 -9.35 9.55 -11.00
C GLU A 422 -8.71 10.79 -10.34
N LEU A 423 -7.51 10.64 -9.76
CA LEU A 423 -6.77 11.78 -9.21
C LEU A 423 -6.38 12.80 -10.28
N VAL A 424 -5.87 12.35 -11.43
CA VAL A 424 -5.52 13.24 -12.55
C VAL A 424 -6.77 13.96 -13.07
N GLU A 425 -7.88 13.25 -13.27
CA GLU A 425 -9.14 13.83 -13.71
C GLU A 425 -9.65 14.91 -12.74
N SER A 426 -9.65 14.65 -11.42
CA SER A 426 -10.04 15.61 -10.40
C SER A 426 -9.19 16.88 -10.44
N MET A 427 -7.85 16.74 -10.56
CA MET A 427 -6.93 17.87 -10.61
C MET A 427 -7.08 18.71 -11.90
N VAL A 428 -7.37 18.07 -13.03
CA VAL A 428 -7.56 18.72 -14.32
C VAL A 428 -8.89 19.46 -14.39
N ALA A 429 -9.98 18.89 -13.86
CA ALA A 429 -11.30 19.53 -13.83
C ALA A 429 -11.25 20.88 -13.10
N GLU A 430 -10.56 20.97 -11.98
CA GLU A 430 -10.37 22.20 -11.23
C GLU A 430 -9.55 23.26 -12.01
N THR A 431 -8.65 22.82 -12.88
CA THR A 431 -7.87 23.75 -13.73
C THR A 431 -8.76 24.43 -14.78
N ILE A 432 -9.73 23.69 -15.32
CA ILE A 432 -10.65 24.20 -16.34
C ILE A 432 -11.63 25.21 -15.74
N ASP A 433 -12.18 24.97 -14.55
CA ASP A 433 -13.12 25.90 -13.89
C ASP A 433 -12.47 27.25 -13.59
N LEU A 434 -11.19 27.28 -13.25
CA LEU A 434 -10.46 28.53 -12.98
C LEU A 434 -10.15 29.35 -14.24
N THR A 435 -10.03 28.71 -15.40
CA THR A 435 -9.82 29.39 -16.68
C THR A 435 -11.13 29.92 -17.28
N ALA A 436 -12.28 29.35 -16.85
CA ALA A 436 -13.60 29.75 -17.30
C ALA A 436 -14.16 31.00 -16.55
N GLU A 437 -13.61 31.35 -15.39
CA GLU A 437 -14.04 32.50 -14.57
C GLU A 437 -13.42 33.86 -14.96
N SER A 438 -12.88 34.02 -16.15
CA SER A 438 -12.63 35.35 -16.69
C SER A 438 -13.97 35.92 -17.23
N PRO A 439 -14.52 37.01 -16.67
CA PRO A 439 -15.88 37.41 -16.98
C PRO A 439 -15.97 38.04 -18.36
N SER A 440 -16.62 37.34 -19.30
CA SER A 440 -17.35 37.99 -20.37
C SER A 440 -18.81 38.12 -19.92
N GLU A 441 -19.26 39.30 -19.63
CA GLU A 441 -20.67 39.61 -19.38
C GLU A 441 -21.57 39.04 -20.47
N GLY A 442 -22.57 38.26 -20.05
CA GLY A 442 -23.78 37.98 -20.84
C GLY A 442 -23.83 36.56 -21.44
N GLN A 443 -24.40 35.62 -20.73
CA GLN A 443 -25.41 34.64 -21.10
C GLN A 443 -25.33 33.41 -20.19
N ARG A 444 -26.39 33.20 -19.43
CA ARG A 444 -26.56 31.94 -18.64
C ARG A 444 -26.83 30.79 -19.59
N PRO A 445 -26.08 29.69 -19.56
CA PRO A 445 -26.45 28.47 -20.24
C PRO A 445 -27.43 27.65 -19.38
N VAL A 446 -28.49 27.19 -20.03
CA VAL A 446 -29.47 26.24 -19.52
C VAL A 446 -28.81 24.88 -19.46
N THR A 447 -28.83 24.26 -18.31
CA THR A 447 -28.32 22.90 -18.05
C THR A 447 -29.18 21.86 -18.78
N PRO A 448 -28.67 20.96 -19.60
CA PRO A 448 -29.45 19.83 -20.10
C PRO A 448 -29.41 18.67 -19.12
N THR A 449 -30.56 18.37 -18.54
CA THR A 449 -30.82 17.15 -17.76
C THR A 449 -30.68 15.93 -18.67
N ARG A 450 -29.65 15.13 -18.52
CA ARG A 450 -29.51 13.83 -19.19
C ARG A 450 -30.40 12.81 -18.47
N HIS A 451 -31.58 12.55 -19.04
CA HIS A 451 -32.36 11.36 -18.70
C HIS A 451 -31.70 10.14 -19.34
N LEU A 452 -31.20 9.22 -18.51
CA LEU A 452 -30.89 7.86 -18.89
C LEU A 452 -32.21 7.16 -19.27
N LYS A 453 -32.41 6.90 -20.55
CA LYS A 453 -33.50 6.02 -21.02
C LYS A 453 -33.12 4.58 -20.73
N ALA A 454 -33.90 3.93 -19.86
CA ALA A 454 -33.92 2.49 -19.74
C ALA A 454 -34.37 1.86 -21.06
N GLN A 455 -33.60 0.88 -21.55
CA GLN A 455 -34.03 0.03 -22.67
C GLN A 455 -35.06 -1.00 -22.16
N PRO A 456 -36.15 -1.27 -22.89
CA PRO A 456 -37.12 -2.28 -22.49
C PRO A 456 -36.57 -3.69 -22.80
N SER A 457 -36.73 -4.60 -21.84
CA SER A 457 -36.51 -6.02 -21.96
C SER A 457 -37.46 -6.63 -22.98
N ALA A 458 -36.94 -7.23 -24.05
CA ALA A 458 -37.69 -8.13 -24.90
C ALA A 458 -37.85 -9.48 -24.18
N ARG A 459 -39.05 -9.73 -23.66
CA ARG A 459 -39.61 -11.08 -23.46
C ARG A 459 -40.51 -11.34 -24.63
N GLU A 460 -40.36 -12.52 -25.15
CA GLU A 460 -41.30 -13.47 -25.78
C GLU A 460 -40.78 -14.06 -27.08
N ALA A 461 -40.70 -15.31 -27.05
CA ALA A 461 -41.19 -16.39 -27.88
C ALA A 461 -40.18 -17.48 -28.27
N SER A 462 -40.52 -18.62 -27.76
CA SER A 462 -40.34 -20.04 -28.18
C SER A 462 -39.35 -20.83 -27.41
#